data_1f10d6f37ffd04e3d6b8b88a26b9ccf1
#
_entry.id   1f10d6f37ffd04e3d6b8b88a26b9ccf1
#
_cell.length_a   1.000
_cell.length_b   1.000
_cell.length_c   1.000
_cell.angle_alpha   90.00
_cell.angle_beta   90.00
_cell.angle_gamma   90.00
#
_symmetry.space_group_name_H-M   'P 1'
#
loop_
_entity.id
_entity.type
_entity.pdbx_description
1 polymer ?
#
loop_
_entity_poly.entity_id
_entity_poly.type
_entity_poly.pdbx_seq_one_letter_code
_entity_poly.pdbx_strand_id
1 'polypeptide(L)'
;SLFHEVLELFSNKLEQDSLPWTSLTKEETTARIHAAVEDAAPRLGNRILLDSAANQYLIRRLKRISTRAAWTLVQHLQQGDFVPAGYEVGFGAHEALPPIVIRLQDGGSLILNGKIDRVDLLDANGTRYVKIIDYKSGNKTFHFQDIYYGLQLQLLVYLDAYLKYYKKTGASFKPGGVFYFRITDPTLALDEELSAETIEKILYEKMRMSGLLLQEDVLIHGLDHSLAESRSSAIVPVGYTKKGAPTAASNLATE
;
A
#
# COMPACT_ATOMS: atom_id res chain seq x y z
N SER A 1 6.74 12.05 2.27
CA SER A 1 6.85 12.14 3.74
C SER A 1 8.00 11.28 4.23
N LEU A 2 8.46 11.51 5.46
CA LEU A 2 9.55 10.73 6.05
C LEU A 2 9.23 9.23 6.14
N PHE A 3 7.99 8.88 6.43
CA PHE A 3 7.55 7.48 6.42
C PHE A 3 7.67 6.84 5.04
N HIS A 4 7.38 7.57 3.97
CA HIS A 4 7.55 7.08 2.59
C HIS A 4 9.02 6.82 2.30
N GLU A 5 9.90 7.75 2.67
CA GLU A 5 11.36 7.60 2.50
C GLU A 5 11.91 6.36 3.24
N VAL A 6 11.46 6.11 4.47
CA VAL A 6 11.86 4.92 5.23
C VAL A 6 11.38 3.64 4.54
N LEU A 7 10.12 3.59 4.08
CA LEU A 7 9.59 2.42 3.37
C LEU A 7 10.24 2.22 2.01
N GLU A 8 10.57 3.31 1.30
CA GLU A 8 11.33 3.26 0.05
C GLU A 8 12.73 2.67 0.27
N LEU A 9 13.48 3.18 1.25
CA LEU A 9 14.81 2.65 1.59
C LEU A 9 14.75 1.18 1.99
N PHE A 10 13.77 0.81 2.80
CA PHE A 10 13.54 -0.58 3.18
C PHE A 10 13.27 -1.46 1.96
N SER A 11 12.36 -1.05 1.07
CA SER A 11 11.97 -1.78 -0.13
C SER A 11 13.13 -1.94 -1.11
N ASN A 12 13.87 -0.85 -1.37
CA ASN A 12 15.03 -0.86 -2.25
C ASN A 12 16.15 -1.77 -1.72
N LYS A 13 16.33 -1.82 -0.39
CA LYS A 13 17.32 -2.70 0.23
C LYS A 13 16.94 -4.17 0.11
N LEU A 14 15.65 -4.51 0.23
CA LEU A 14 15.17 -5.87 -0.03
C LEU A 14 15.42 -6.30 -1.48
N GLU A 15 15.16 -5.40 -2.42
CA GLU A 15 15.39 -5.64 -3.84
C GLU A 15 16.89 -5.86 -4.14
N GLN A 16 17.77 -4.99 -3.61
CA GLN A 16 19.23 -5.16 -3.72
C GLN A 16 19.74 -6.48 -3.15
N ASP A 17 19.17 -6.92 -2.02
CA ASP A 17 19.52 -8.17 -1.36
C ASP A 17 18.83 -9.39 -2.01
N SER A 18 17.98 -9.18 -3.04
CA SER A 18 17.13 -10.19 -3.68
C SER A 18 16.28 -10.98 -2.66
N LEU A 19 15.80 -10.28 -1.64
CA LEU A 19 15.05 -10.87 -0.53
C LEU A 19 13.56 -10.58 -0.68
N PRO A 20 12.72 -11.62 -0.87
CA PRO A 20 11.28 -11.40 -0.99
C PRO A 20 10.68 -10.96 0.35
N TRP A 21 9.70 -10.07 0.30
CA TRP A 21 8.98 -9.60 1.49
C TRP A 21 8.39 -10.76 2.31
N THR A 22 7.90 -11.78 1.62
CA THR A 22 7.25 -12.95 2.25
C THR A 22 8.18 -13.83 3.07
N SER A 23 9.50 -13.70 2.88
CA SER A 23 10.50 -14.46 3.66
C SER A 23 10.88 -13.81 4.99
N LEU A 24 10.45 -12.56 5.22
CA LEU A 24 10.86 -11.80 6.41
C LEU A 24 10.13 -12.26 7.67
N THR A 25 10.88 -12.35 8.76
CA THR A 25 10.35 -12.42 10.12
C THR A 25 10.05 -11.02 10.67
N LYS A 26 9.37 -10.96 11.82
CA LYS A 26 9.13 -9.69 12.53
C LYS A 26 10.44 -9.04 12.99
N GLU A 27 11.37 -9.85 13.45
CA GLU A 27 12.69 -9.44 13.93
C GLU A 27 13.54 -8.86 12.81
N GLU A 28 13.59 -9.53 11.65
CA GLU A 28 14.31 -9.07 10.47
C GLU A 28 13.70 -7.78 9.91
N THR A 29 12.37 -7.70 9.85
CA THR A 29 11.64 -6.48 9.45
C THR A 29 12.00 -5.32 10.37
N THR A 30 12.01 -5.56 11.69
CA THR A 30 12.35 -4.56 12.68
C THR A 30 13.79 -4.05 12.51
N ALA A 31 14.75 -4.95 12.38
CA ALA A 31 16.17 -4.60 12.21
C ALA A 31 16.39 -3.76 10.93
N ARG A 32 15.77 -4.16 9.81
CA ARG A 32 15.89 -3.47 8.52
C ARG A 32 15.22 -2.10 8.52
N ILE A 33 14.06 -1.97 9.15
CA ILE A 33 13.39 -0.67 9.31
C ILE A 33 14.20 0.26 10.20
N HIS A 34 14.79 -0.26 11.30
CA HIS A 34 15.64 0.57 12.14
C HIS A 34 16.85 1.11 11.37
N ALA A 35 17.50 0.28 10.55
CA ALA A 35 18.58 0.71 9.67
C ALA A 35 18.10 1.77 8.65
N ALA A 36 16.94 1.58 8.01
CA ALA A 36 16.39 2.55 7.08
C ALA A 36 16.06 3.89 7.75
N VAL A 37 15.59 3.88 9.00
CA VAL A 37 15.36 5.11 9.77
C VAL A 37 16.67 5.82 10.08
N GLU A 38 17.73 5.08 10.45
CA GLU A 38 19.06 5.64 10.70
C GLU A 38 19.66 6.25 9.44
N ASP A 39 19.46 5.65 8.27
CA ASP A 39 19.90 6.17 6.99
C ASP A 39 19.10 7.42 6.56
N ALA A 40 17.81 7.50 6.90
CA ALA A 40 16.96 8.66 6.62
C ALA A 40 17.18 9.83 7.61
N ALA A 41 17.53 9.54 8.87
CA ALA A 41 17.64 10.52 9.95
C ALA A 41 18.55 11.72 9.64
N PRO A 42 19.73 11.60 8.97
CA PRO A 42 20.57 12.74 8.62
C PRO A 42 19.91 13.74 7.66
N ARG A 43 18.91 13.29 6.89
CA ARG A 43 18.18 14.13 5.93
C ARG A 43 17.07 14.96 6.58
N LEU A 44 16.72 14.67 7.84
CA LEU A 44 15.66 15.31 8.61
C LEU A 44 15.90 16.74 9.04
N GLY A 45 16.98 17.33 8.68
CA GLY A 45 17.29 18.72 8.96
C GLY A 45 18.67 18.90 9.60
N ASN A 46 19.17 20.13 9.51
CA ASN A 46 20.48 20.54 9.92
C ASN A 46 21.09 19.68 11.05
N ARG A 47 22.24 19.11 10.78
CA ARG A 47 23.06 18.22 11.64
C ARG A 47 23.16 18.62 13.13
N ILE A 48 22.72 19.82 13.49
CA ILE A 48 22.76 20.40 14.84
C ILE A 48 21.66 19.85 15.77
N LEU A 49 20.61 19.18 15.23
CA LEU A 49 19.42 18.79 16.00
C LEU A 49 19.35 17.31 16.39
N LEU A 50 20.30 16.46 15.99
CA LEU A 50 20.24 15.03 16.26
C LEU A 50 20.40 14.69 17.77
N ASP A 51 21.05 15.54 18.54
CA ASP A 51 21.31 15.32 19.98
C ASP A 51 20.21 15.83 20.92
N SER A 52 19.17 16.48 20.39
CA SER A 52 18.08 16.94 21.26
C SER A 52 17.16 15.81 21.69
N ALA A 53 16.61 15.88 22.92
CA ALA A 53 15.62 14.93 23.43
C ALA A 53 14.39 14.82 22.50
N ALA A 54 13.99 15.93 21.86
CA ALA A 54 12.90 15.99 20.90
C ALA A 54 13.19 15.13 19.65
N ASN A 55 14.40 15.18 19.13
CA ASN A 55 14.80 14.39 17.95
C ASN A 55 14.93 12.91 18.26
N GLN A 56 15.47 12.59 19.42
CA GLN A 56 15.49 11.19 19.88
C GLN A 56 14.08 10.62 20.03
N TYR A 57 13.13 11.42 20.51
CA TYR A 57 11.72 11.04 20.55
C TYR A 57 11.15 10.80 19.14
N LEU A 58 11.41 11.72 18.19
CA LEU A 58 10.96 11.58 16.80
C LEU A 58 11.52 10.32 16.13
N ILE A 59 12.82 10.02 16.31
CA ILE A 59 13.45 8.82 15.77
C ILE A 59 12.83 7.56 16.38
N ARG A 60 12.63 7.52 17.70
CA ARG A 60 11.97 6.39 18.35
C ARG A 60 10.55 6.18 17.84
N ARG A 61 9.78 7.28 17.69
CA ARG A 61 8.43 7.24 17.16
C ARG A 61 8.41 6.76 15.71
N LEU A 62 9.33 7.26 14.87
CA LEU A 62 9.48 6.86 13.48
C LEU A 62 9.80 5.37 13.37
N LYS A 63 10.79 4.86 14.15
CA LYS A 63 11.13 3.44 14.22
C LYS A 63 9.89 2.61 14.56
N ARG A 64 9.16 2.95 15.62
CA ARG A 64 7.98 2.21 16.09
C ARG A 64 6.88 2.16 15.02
N ILE A 65 6.49 3.31 14.46
CA ILE A 65 5.40 3.39 13.47
C ILE A 65 5.80 2.70 12.16
N SER A 66 7.02 2.94 11.66
CA SER A 66 7.49 2.32 10.42
C SER A 66 7.66 0.81 10.55
N THR A 67 8.14 0.32 11.70
CA THR A 67 8.22 -1.13 11.96
C THR A 67 6.85 -1.78 11.93
N ARG A 68 5.86 -1.18 12.60
CA ARG A 68 4.48 -1.68 12.57
C ARG A 68 3.92 -1.70 11.16
N ALA A 69 4.07 -0.60 10.42
CA ALA A 69 3.60 -0.50 9.06
C ALA A 69 4.24 -1.55 8.13
N ALA A 70 5.57 -1.65 8.16
CA ALA A 70 6.31 -2.62 7.35
C ALA A 70 5.95 -4.07 7.70
N TRP A 71 5.87 -4.40 8.99
CA TRP A 71 5.47 -5.74 9.42
C TRP A 71 4.04 -6.09 8.98
N THR A 72 3.10 -5.16 9.10
CA THR A 72 1.72 -5.37 8.59
C THR A 72 1.73 -5.61 7.09
N LEU A 73 2.49 -4.85 6.30
CA LEU A 73 2.62 -5.06 4.86
C LEU A 73 3.27 -6.40 4.51
N VAL A 74 4.27 -6.86 5.28
CA VAL A 74 4.84 -8.21 5.15
C VAL A 74 3.78 -9.28 5.38
N GLN A 75 3.00 -9.17 6.46
CA GLN A 75 1.92 -10.10 6.77
C GLN A 75 0.83 -10.11 5.68
N HIS A 76 0.47 -8.94 5.11
CA HIS A 76 -0.46 -8.86 3.99
C HIS A 76 0.05 -9.65 2.77
N LEU A 77 1.34 -9.54 2.45
CA LEU A 77 1.93 -10.28 1.33
C LEU A 77 2.06 -11.77 1.61
N GLN A 78 2.32 -12.17 2.87
CA GLN A 78 2.37 -13.57 3.28
C GLN A 78 1.00 -14.26 3.19
N GLN A 79 -0.09 -13.51 3.28
CA GLN A 79 -1.47 -14.00 3.17
C GLN A 79 -2.03 -14.00 1.75
N GLY A 80 -1.26 -13.58 0.75
CA GLY A 80 -1.71 -13.48 -0.64
C GLY A 80 -0.66 -13.94 -1.64
N ASP A 81 -0.98 -13.77 -2.91
CA ASP A 81 -0.15 -14.16 -4.05
C ASP A 81 0.43 -12.97 -4.80
N PHE A 82 0.08 -11.74 -4.40
CA PHE A 82 0.65 -10.54 -4.98
C PHE A 82 2.13 -10.38 -4.62
N VAL A 83 2.94 -9.99 -5.60
CA VAL A 83 4.38 -9.76 -5.45
C VAL A 83 4.68 -8.30 -5.74
N PRO A 84 5.39 -7.57 -4.87
CA PRO A 84 5.87 -6.24 -5.16
C PRO A 84 6.75 -6.23 -6.42
N ALA A 85 6.47 -5.29 -7.34
CA ALA A 85 7.13 -5.19 -8.65
C ALA A 85 7.67 -3.79 -8.95
N GLY A 86 7.32 -2.79 -8.15
CA GLY A 86 7.82 -1.44 -8.31
C GLY A 86 7.57 -0.56 -7.10
N TYR A 87 8.54 0.31 -6.82
CA TYR A 87 8.49 1.27 -5.72
C TYR A 87 8.78 2.66 -6.29
N GLU A 88 8.09 3.70 -5.77
CA GLU A 88 8.25 5.09 -6.22
C GLU A 88 8.20 5.23 -7.75
N VAL A 89 7.26 4.51 -8.40
CA VAL A 89 7.13 4.47 -9.86
C VAL A 89 6.63 5.82 -10.35
N GLY A 90 7.54 6.61 -10.92
CA GLY A 90 7.28 7.98 -11.35
C GLY A 90 6.72 8.08 -12.76
N PHE A 91 5.83 9.08 -12.95
CA PHE A 91 5.35 9.58 -14.23
C PHE A 91 5.93 10.98 -14.46
N GLY A 92 6.67 11.17 -15.53
CA GLY A 92 7.27 12.46 -15.86
C GLY A 92 8.31 12.39 -16.98
N ALA A 93 8.86 13.55 -17.35
CA ALA A 93 9.83 13.64 -18.46
C ALA A 93 11.15 12.89 -18.20
N HIS A 94 11.52 12.70 -16.92
CA HIS A 94 12.76 12.02 -16.49
C HIS A 94 12.48 10.86 -15.55
N GLU A 95 11.24 10.38 -15.53
CA GLU A 95 10.80 9.27 -14.69
C GLU A 95 10.75 7.95 -15.49
N ALA A 96 10.49 6.84 -14.78
CA ALA A 96 10.38 5.52 -15.40
C ALA A 96 9.25 5.44 -16.44
N LEU A 97 8.17 6.19 -16.23
CA LEU A 97 7.01 6.26 -17.11
C LEU A 97 6.83 7.70 -17.65
N PRO A 98 6.32 7.85 -18.89
CA PRO A 98 6.05 9.17 -19.45
C PRO A 98 5.00 9.91 -18.62
N PRO A 99 4.94 11.26 -18.72
CA PRO A 99 3.91 12.04 -18.05
C PRO A 99 2.52 11.62 -18.54
N ILE A 100 1.54 11.71 -17.65
CA ILE A 100 0.14 11.39 -17.95
C ILE A 100 -0.47 12.56 -18.70
N VAL A 101 -0.97 12.32 -19.92
CA VAL A 101 -1.61 13.34 -20.74
C VAL A 101 -3.11 13.10 -20.79
N ILE A 102 -3.89 14.05 -20.27
CA ILE A 102 -5.34 14.05 -20.33
C ILE A 102 -5.77 15.07 -21.39
N ARG A 103 -6.46 14.62 -22.43
CA ARG A 103 -7.02 15.51 -23.46
C ARG A 103 -8.34 16.09 -22.95
N LEU A 104 -8.48 17.41 -23.03
CA LEU A 104 -9.68 18.13 -22.66
C LEU A 104 -10.62 18.27 -23.86
N GLN A 105 -11.92 18.48 -23.58
CA GLN A 105 -12.95 18.60 -24.64
C GLN A 105 -12.76 19.84 -25.51
N ASP A 106 -12.13 20.88 -25.01
CA ASP A 106 -11.80 22.12 -25.74
C ASP A 106 -10.56 22.01 -26.66
N GLY A 107 -9.95 20.80 -26.74
CA GLY A 107 -8.75 20.54 -27.51
C GLY A 107 -7.45 20.79 -26.73
N GLY A 108 -7.52 21.29 -25.52
CA GLY A 108 -6.39 21.44 -24.61
C GLY A 108 -5.87 20.09 -24.08
N SER A 109 -4.72 20.14 -23.41
CA SER A 109 -4.16 18.95 -22.74
C SER A 109 -3.67 19.32 -21.34
N LEU A 110 -4.00 18.47 -20.37
CA LEU A 110 -3.46 18.54 -19.02
C LEU A 110 -2.33 17.52 -18.91
N ILE A 111 -1.14 17.97 -18.49
CA ILE A 111 0.02 17.12 -18.25
C ILE A 111 0.17 16.93 -16.75
N LEU A 112 0.09 15.67 -16.30
CA LEU A 112 0.25 15.31 -14.90
C LEU A 112 1.54 14.54 -14.70
N ASN A 113 2.30 14.95 -13.70
CA ASN A 113 3.42 14.22 -13.15
C ASN A 113 3.01 13.65 -11.79
N GLY A 114 3.61 12.53 -11.40
CA GLY A 114 3.32 11.94 -10.11
C GLY A 114 4.10 10.67 -9.87
N LYS A 115 3.84 10.04 -8.73
CA LYS A 115 4.45 8.77 -8.34
C LYS A 115 3.42 7.84 -7.74
N ILE A 116 3.60 6.55 -8.00
CA ILE A 116 2.93 5.45 -7.30
C ILE A 116 3.91 4.94 -6.25
N ASP A 117 3.51 4.94 -4.98
CA ASP A 117 4.41 4.51 -3.90
C ASP A 117 4.80 3.03 -4.05
N ARG A 118 3.85 2.14 -4.40
CA ARG A 118 4.11 0.73 -4.67
C ARG A 118 3.17 0.13 -5.69
N VAL A 119 3.74 -0.70 -6.58
CA VAL A 119 3.02 -1.53 -7.54
C VAL A 119 3.26 -2.99 -7.21
N ASP A 120 2.20 -3.78 -7.07
CA ASP A 120 2.26 -5.23 -6.91
C ASP A 120 1.58 -5.91 -8.09
N LEU A 121 2.07 -7.08 -8.46
CA LEU A 121 1.55 -7.90 -9.56
C LEU A 121 1.08 -9.27 -9.06
N LEU A 122 0.02 -9.76 -9.67
CA LEU A 122 -0.48 -11.13 -9.51
C LEU A 122 -0.59 -11.78 -10.88
N ASP A 123 0.09 -12.88 -11.08
CA ASP A 123 -0.09 -13.74 -12.24
C ASP A 123 -1.08 -14.88 -11.92
N ALA A 124 -2.23 -14.87 -12.57
CA ALA A 124 -3.26 -15.89 -12.37
C ALA A 124 -3.96 -16.23 -13.69
N ASN A 125 -4.07 -17.51 -14.02
CA ASN A 125 -4.76 -18.02 -15.20
C ASN A 125 -4.33 -17.36 -16.52
N GLY A 126 -3.02 -17.03 -16.65
CA GLY A 126 -2.49 -16.36 -17.84
C GLY A 126 -2.78 -14.86 -17.90
N THR A 127 -3.40 -14.31 -16.89
CA THR A 127 -3.68 -12.86 -16.75
C THR A 127 -2.78 -12.29 -15.66
N ARG A 128 -2.22 -11.12 -15.90
CA ARG A 128 -1.47 -10.36 -14.91
C ARG A 128 -2.30 -9.20 -14.39
N TYR A 129 -2.57 -9.20 -13.10
CA TYR A 129 -3.31 -8.15 -12.41
C TYR A 129 -2.35 -7.17 -11.75
N VAL A 130 -2.70 -5.88 -11.81
CA VAL A 130 -1.92 -4.78 -11.23
C VAL A 130 -2.67 -4.20 -10.04
N LYS A 131 -2.02 -4.20 -8.89
CA LYS A 131 -2.47 -3.52 -7.68
C LYS A 131 -1.54 -2.34 -7.40
N ILE A 132 -2.10 -1.16 -7.17
CA ILE A 132 -1.31 -0.01 -6.74
C ILE A 132 -1.68 0.39 -5.31
N ILE A 133 -0.68 0.80 -4.56
CA ILE A 133 -0.81 1.20 -3.16
C ILE A 133 -0.17 2.57 -3.00
N ASP A 134 -0.89 3.46 -2.32
CA ASP A 134 -0.42 4.77 -1.89
C ASP A 134 -0.38 4.80 -0.36
N TYR A 135 0.75 5.20 0.17
CA TYR A 135 0.98 5.29 1.61
C TYR A 135 0.48 6.63 2.16
N LYS A 136 -0.34 6.60 3.19
CA LYS A 136 -0.89 7.82 3.81
C LYS A 136 -0.48 7.91 5.28
N SER A 137 0.25 8.96 5.62
CA SER A 137 0.66 9.27 7.00
C SER A 137 -0.36 10.13 7.78
N GLY A 138 -1.58 10.31 7.25
CA GLY A 138 -2.65 11.12 7.84
C GLY A 138 -3.98 10.37 7.94
N ASN A 139 -5.03 11.08 8.37
CA ASN A 139 -6.37 10.50 8.57
C ASN A 139 -7.22 10.39 7.29
N LYS A 140 -6.60 10.39 6.11
CA LYS A 140 -7.34 10.18 4.85
C LYS A 140 -7.78 8.72 4.74
N THR A 141 -9.09 8.51 4.55
CA THR A 141 -9.70 7.22 4.23
C THR A 141 -10.24 7.27 2.81
N PHE A 142 -10.41 6.09 2.21
CA PHE A 142 -11.05 5.95 0.92
C PHE A 142 -12.57 6.00 1.09
N HIS A 143 -13.23 6.92 0.38
CA HIS A 143 -14.68 7.02 0.33
C HIS A 143 -15.15 7.05 -1.11
N PHE A 144 -16.13 6.20 -1.47
CA PHE A 144 -16.72 6.20 -2.83
C PHE A 144 -17.27 7.55 -3.24
N GLN A 145 -17.83 8.31 -2.31
CA GLN A 145 -18.33 9.65 -2.56
C GLN A 145 -17.23 10.59 -3.04
N ASP A 146 -16.00 10.46 -2.49
CA ASP A 146 -14.87 11.29 -2.89
C ASP A 146 -14.40 10.99 -4.32
N ILE A 147 -14.56 9.75 -4.79
CA ILE A 147 -14.33 9.40 -6.21
C ILE A 147 -15.36 10.07 -7.09
N TYR A 148 -16.65 9.99 -6.72
CA TYR A 148 -17.72 10.59 -7.48
C TYR A 148 -17.56 12.11 -7.64
N TYR A 149 -17.06 12.80 -6.60
CA TYR A 149 -16.72 14.22 -6.64
C TYR A 149 -15.32 14.53 -7.19
N GLY A 150 -14.59 13.54 -7.70
CA GLY A 150 -13.25 13.74 -8.28
C GLY A 150 -12.11 13.93 -7.28
N LEU A 151 -12.37 13.79 -5.98
CA LEU A 151 -11.39 14.07 -4.93
C LEU A 151 -10.37 12.94 -4.74
N GLN A 152 -10.67 11.72 -5.18
CA GLN A 152 -9.81 10.54 -5.03
C GLN A 152 -9.55 9.82 -6.36
N LEU A 153 -9.53 10.57 -7.47
CA LEU A 153 -9.26 10.02 -8.81
C LEU A 153 -7.79 9.67 -9.04
N GLN A 154 -6.88 10.19 -8.23
CA GLN A 154 -5.44 10.08 -8.45
C GLN A 154 -4.99 8.64 -8.69
N LEU A 155 -5.37 7.71 -7.82
CA LEU A 155 -4.95 6.31 -7.95
C LEU A 155 -5.56 5.63 -9.18
N LEU A 156 -6.80 5.95 -9.54
CA LEU A 156 -7.43 5.41 -10.75
C LEU A 156 -6.74 5.93 -12.01
N VAL A 157 -6.39 7.21 -12.05
CA VAL A 157 -5.62 7.81 -13.15
C VAL A 157 -4.24 7.17 -13.27
N TYR A 158 -3.56 6.93 -12.16
CA TYR A 158 -2.26 6.26 -12.15
C TYR A 158 -2.35 4.81 -12.62
N LEU A 159 -3.35 4.06 -12.16
CA LEU A 159 -3.56 2.69 -12.62
C LEU A 159 -3.86 2.64 -14.12
N ASP A 160 -4.76 3.48 -14.62
CA ASP A 160 -5.09 3.56 -16.04
C ASP A 160 -3.86 3.91 -16.89
N ALA A 161 -3.06 4.89 -16.46
CA ALA A 161 -1.83 5.29 -17.14
C ALA A 161 -0.79 4.15 -17.16
N TYR A 162 -0.63 3.45 -16.04
CA TYR A 162 0.25 2.29 -15.92
C TYR A 162 -0.17 1.17 -16.88
N LEU A 163 -1.44 0.80 -16.88
CA LEU A 163 -2.00 -0.24 -17.76
C LEU A 163 -1.84 0.14 -19.24
N LYS A 164 -2.14 1.38 -19.61
CA LYS A 164 -2.00 1.90 -20.98
C LYS A 164 -0.55 1.88 -21.46
N TYR A 165 0.40 2.22 -20.59
CA TYR A 165 1.83 2.18 -20.93
C TYR A 165 2.26 0.76 -21.28
N TYR A 166 1.98 -0.20 -20.40
CA TYR A 166 2.39 -1.58 -20.62
C TYR A 166 1.64 -2.27 -21.75
N LYS A 167 0.40 -1.89 -22.03
CA LYS A 167 -0.32 -2.35 -23.23
C LYS A 167 0.39 -1.96 -24.52
N LYS A 168 0.99 -0.77 -24.58
CA LYS A 168 1.80 -0.33 -25.74
C LYS A 168 3.08 -1.14 -25.93
N THR A 169 3.63 -1.69 -24.85
CA THR A 169 4.82 -2.57 -24.90
C THR A 169 4.48 -4.03 -25.20
N GLY A 170 3.20 -4.37 -25.42
CA GLY A 170 2.73 -5.72 -25.72
C GLY A 170 2.37 -6.55 -24.49
N ALA A 171 2.46 -6.00 -23.27
CA ALA A 171 2.05 -6.68 -22.06
C ALA A 171 0.52 -6.57 -21.86
N SER A 172 -0.11 -7.67 -21.49
CA SER A 172 -1.54 -7.71 -21.17
C SER A 172 -1.73 -7.70 -19.65
N PHE A 173 -1.99 -6.51 -19.12
CA PHE A 173 -2.30 -6.32 -17.70
C PHE A 173 -3.78 -5.98 -17.52
N LYS A 174 -4.37 -6.48 -16.42
CA LYS A 174 -5.71 -6.09 -15.97
C LYS A 174 -5.62 -5.29 -14.67
N PRO A 175 -6.61 -4.42 -14.40
CA PRO A 175 -6.72 -3.77 -13.11
C PRO A 175 -6.97 -4.81 -12.02
N GLY A 176 -6.21 -4.78 -10.94
CA GLY A 176 -6.43 -5.60 -9.74
C GLY A 176 -7.08 -4.80 -8.63
N GLY A 177 -6.55 -3.63 -8.35
CA GLY A 177 -7.09 -2.74 -7.34
C GLY A 177 -6.24 -1.51 -7.09
N VAL A 178 -6.85 -0.56 -6.40
CA VAL A 178 -6.24 0.68 -5.95
C VAL A 178 -6.46 0.81 -4.44
N PHE A 179 -5.39 1.00 -3.68
CA PHE A 179 -5.46 0.99 -2.22
C PHE A 179 -4.71 2.14 -1.59
N TYR A 180 -5.25 2.61 -0.48
CA TYR A 180 -4.54 3.42 0.50
C TYR A 180 -4.14 2.55 1.68
N PHE A 181 -2.88 2.59 2.05
CA PHE A 181 -2.37 1.99 3.27
C PHE A 181 -2.01 3.08 4.26
N ARG A 182 -2.64 3.07 5.43
CA ARG A 182 -2.43 4.10 6.45
C ARG A 182 -1.24 3.74 7.33
N ILE A 183 -0.22 4.60 7.31
CA ILE A 183 0.91 4.54 8.22
C ILE A 183 0.51 5.28 9.50
N THR A 184 0.04 4.56 10.49
CA THR A 184 -0.43 5.11 11.77
C THR A 184 0.15 4.32 12.93
N ASP A 185 0.01 4.90 14.13
CA ASP A 185 0.22 4.23 15.40
C ASP A 185 -1.16 4.07 16.07
N PRO A 186 -1.89 2.98 15.76
CA PRO A 186 -3.23 2.83 16.28
C PRO A 186 -3.21 2.78 17.81
N THR A 187 -4.00 3.62 18.44
CA THR A 187 -4.22 3.57 19.88
C THR A 187 -5.37 2.64 20.22
N LEU A 188 -5.22 1.88 21.29
CA LEU A 188 -6.28 1.07 21.87
C LEU A 188 -6.74 1.75 23.16
N ALA A 189 -8.04 2.06 23.25
CA ALA A 189 -8.66 2.28 24.56
C ALA A 189 -8.92 0.89 25.13
N LEU A 190 -8.19 0.52 26.17
CA LEU A 190 -8.35 -0.78 26.83
C LEU A 190 -9.16 -0.53 28.10
N ASP A 191 -10.39 -1.02 28.10
CA ASP A 191 -11.25 -1.05 29.30
C ASP A 191 -11.04 -2.36 30.11
N GLU A 192 -10.32 -3.33 29.52
CA GLU A 192 -10.01 -4.64 30.10
C GLU A 192 -8.56 -5.05 29.80
N GLU A 193 -8.00 -5.94 30.62
CA GLU A 193 -6.69 -6.56 30.33
C GLU A 193 -6.85 -7.55 29.18
N LEU A 194 -6.31 -7.18 28.00
CA LEU A 194 -6.24 -8.06 26.84
C LEU A 194 -4.90 -8.76 26.76
N SER A 195 -4.89 -9.99 26.22
CA SER A 195 -3.63 -10.69 25.93
C SER A 195 -2.85 -9.95 24.83
N ALA A 196 -1.51 -10.10 24.85
CA ALA A 196 -0.64 -9.51 23.82
C ALA A 196 -1.03 -9.97 22.39
N GLU A 197 -1.46 -11.22 22.22
CA GLU A 197 -1.92 -11.78 20.96
C GLU A 197 -3.21 -11.09 20.48
N THR A 198 -4.18 -10.88 21.37
CA THR A 198 -5.41 -10.17 21.07
C THR A 198 -5.14 -8.72 20.66
N ILE A 199 -4.23 -8.04 21.35
CA ILE A 199 -3.79 -6.68 21.03
C ILE A 199 -3.18 -6.63 19.62
N GLU A 200 -2.26 -7.52 19.30
CA GLU A 200 -1.61 -7.58 17.97
C GLU A 200 -2.65 -7.84 16.87
N LYS A 201 -3.63 -8.72 17.10
CA LYS A 201 -4.72 -8.97 16.15
C LYS A 201 -5.56 -7.72 15.90
N ILE A 202 -5.98 -7.02 16.95
CA ILE A 202 -6.77 -5.78 16.82
C ILE A 202 -5.97 -4.70 16.07
N LEU A 203 -4.68 -4.56 16.38
CA LEU A 203 -3.81 -3.60 15.70
C LEU A 203 -3.64 -3.94 14.21
N TYR A 204 -3.50 -5.22 13.88
CA TYR A 204 -3.44 -5.69 12.50
C TYR A 204 -4.73 -5.36 11.72
N GLU A 205 -5.90 -5.65 12.29
CA GLU A 205 -7.19 -5.35 11.69
C GLU A 205 -7.42 -3.83 11.49
N LYS A 206 -6.92 -3.00 12.40
CA LYS A 206 -6.98 -1.53 12.29
C LYS A 206 -6.11 -0.98 11.15
N MET A 207 -5.16 -1.76 10.66
CA MET A 207 -4.28 -1.38 9.56
C MET A 207 -4.71 -2.00 8.21
N ARG A 208 -5.95 -2.47 8.12
CA ARG A 208 -6.56 -2.91 6.87
C ARG A 208 -6.50 -1.80 5.84
N MET A 209 -6.14 -2.15 4.59
CA MET A 209 -6.15 -1.22 3.48
C MET A 209 -7.57 -0.75 3.17
N SER A 210 -7.71 0.50 2.75
CA SER A 210 -8.94 1.04 2.17
C SER A 210 -8.74 1.24 0.67
N GLY A 211 -9.77 1.02 -0.14
CA GLY A 211 -9.63 1.15 -1.58
C GLY A 211 -10.73 0.45 -2.34
N LEU A 212 -10.45 0.19 -3.61
CA LEU A 212 -11.35 -0.43 -4.56
C LEU A 212 -10.63 -1.57 -5.26
N LEU A 213 -11.30 -2.71 -5.45
CA LEU A 213 -10.76 -3.85 -6.18
C LEU A 213 -11.79 -4.38 -7.20
N LEU A 214 -11.28 -5.02 -8.25
CA LEU A 214 -12.11 -5.67 -9.24
C LEU A 214 -12.78 -6.92 -8.64
N GLN A 215 -14.05 -7.14 -8.94
CA GLN A 215 -14.82 -8.27 -8.45
C GLN A 215 -14.51 -9.52 -9.28
N GLU A 216 -13.36 -10.12 -9.05
CA GLU A 216 -12.96 -11.42 -9.59
C GLU A 216 -12.48 -12.33 -8.45
N ASP A 217 -13.00 -13.56 -8.38
CA ASP A 217 -12.70 -14.48 -7.28
C ASP A 217 -11.21 -14.79 -7.16
N VAL A 218 -10.53 -15.01 -8.29
CA VAL A 218 -9.08 -15.27 -8.32
C VAL A 218 -8.27 -14.10 -7.75
N LEU A 219 -8.71 -12.88 -8.00
CA LEU A 219 -8.08 -11.67 -7.48
C LEU A 219 -8.33 -11.50 -5.99
N ILE A 220 -9.56 -11.71 -5.55
CA ILE A 220 -9.96 -11.57 -4.15
C ILE A 220 -9.21 -12.60 -3.29
N HIS A 221 -9.16 -13.87 -3.69
CA HIS A 221 -8.41 -14.91 -3.00
C HIS A 221 -6.88 -14.69 -3.10
N GLY A 222 -6.39 -14.16 -4.21
CA GLY A 222 -4.98 -13.78 -4.36
C GLY A 222 -4.57 -12.58 -3.50
N LEU A 223 -5.52 -11.77 -3.02
CA LEU A 223 -5.27 -10.71 -2.04
C LEU A 223 -5.22 -11.22 -0.60
N ASP A 224 -6.09 -12.19 -0.27
CA ASP A 224 -6.20 -12.71 1.10
C ASP A 224 -6.71 -14.16 1.09
N HIS A 225 -5.79 -15.11 1.28
CA HIS A 225 -6.10 -16.54 1.36
C HIS A 225 -7.03 -16.87 2.54
N SER A 226 -7.04 -16.08 3.61
CA SER A 226 -7.89 -16.32 4.76
C SER A 226 -9.38 -16.23 4.44
N LEU A 227 -9.77 -15.62 3.32
CA LEU A 227 -11.15 -15.57 2.83
C LEU A 227 -11.72 -16.93 2.40
N ALA A 228 -10.87 -17.94 2.23
CA ALA A 228 -11.33 -19.34 2.06
C ALA A 228 -12.05 -19.87 3.32
N GLU A 229 -11.67 -19.42 4.50
CA GLU A 229 -12.19 -19.86 5.79
C GLU A 229 -12.94 -18.75 6.54
N SER A 230 -12.52 -17.48 6.35
CA SER A 230 -13.09 -16.30 6.97
C SER A 230 -14.10 -15.61 6.04
N ARG A 231 -15.10 -14.96 6.64
CA ARG A 231 -16.07 -14.15 5.87
C ARG A 231 -15.67 -12.70 5.68
N SER A 232 -14.62 -12.26 6.31
CA SER A 232 -14.17 -10.87 6.25
C SER A 232 -12.66 -10.83 6.21
N SER A 233 -12.13 -10.05 5.26
CA SER A 233 -10.70 -9.82 5.16
C SER A 233 -10.24 -8.80 6.20
N ALA A 234 -9.10 -9.08 6.84
CA ALA A 234 -8.37 -8.12 7.67
C ALA A 234 -7.39 -7.27 6.83
N ILE A 235 -7.25 -7.56 5.53
CA ILE A 235 -6.27 -6.94 4.62
C ILE A 235 -6.93 -5.90 3.72
N VAL A 236 -8.06 -6.26 3.10
CA VAL A 236 -8.77 -5.47 2.09
C VAL A 236 -10.24 -5.30 2.45
N PRO A 237 -10.94 -4.27 1.93
CA PRO A 237 -12.34 -4.00 2.27
C PRO A 237 -13.30 -4.96 1.55
N VAL A 238 -13.20 -6.25 1.86
CA VAL A 238 -14.05 -7.31 1.32
C VAL A 238 -14.60 -8.15 2.45
N GLY A 239 -15.88 -8.49 2.36
CA GLY A 239 -16.54 -9.43 3.24
C GLY A 239 -17.68 -10.14 2.52
N TYR A 240 -18.05 -11.32 3.02
CA TYR A 240 -19.12 -12.15 2.47
C TYR A 240 -20.20 -12.41 3.50
N THR A 241 -21.44 -12.46 3.02
CA THR A 241 -22.62 -12.88 3.80
C THR A 241 -22.58 -14.39 4.04
N LYS A 242 -23.47 -14.89 4.91
CA LYS A 242 -23.68 -16.34 5.12
C LYS A 242 -24.04 -17.09 3.83
N LYS A 243 -24.59 -16.37 2.84
CA LYS A 243 -25.00 -16.93 1.54
C LYS A 243 -23.92 -16.84 0.46
N GLY A 244 -22.70 -16.37 0.80
CA GLY A 244 -21.58 -16.24 -0.14
C GLY A 244 -21.63 -14.99 -1.04
N ALA A 245 -22.60 -14.09 -0.87
CA ALA A 245 -22.62 -12.83 -1.59
C ALA A 245 -21.74 -11.79 -0.90
N PRO A 246 -21.10 -10.85 -1.62
CA PRO A 246 -20.38 -9.74 -1.02
C PRO A 246 -21.29 -8.93 -0.08
N THR A 247 -20.75 -8.45 1.04
CA THR A 247 -21.47 -7.56 1.94
C THR A 247 -21.57 -6.16 1.34
N ALA A 248 -22.54 -5.37 1.80
CA ALA A 248 -22.69 -3.96 1.38
C ALA A 248 -21.48 -3.07 1.74
N ALA A 249 -20.63 -3.53 2.67
CA ALA A 249 -19.39 -2.84 3.05
C ALA A 249 -18.19 -3.24 2.17
N SER A 250 -18.36 -4.16 1.20
CA SER A 250 -17.31 -4.55 0.28
C SER A 250 -17.14 -3.52 -0.83
N ASN A 251 -15.89 -3.10 -1.07
CA ASN A 251 -15.53 -2.13 -2.09
C ASN A 251 -15.11 -2.84 -3.38
N LEU A 252 -16.08 -3.34 -4.13
CA LEU A 252 -15.89 -4.11 -5.36
C LEU A 252 -16.37 -3.31 -6.58
N ALA A 253 -15.59 -3.36 -7.67
CA ALA A 253 -15.95 -2.84 -8.97
C ALA A 253 -16.17 -3.99 -9.96
N THR A 254 -17.12 -3.85 -10.87
CA THR A 254 -17.26 -4.68 -12.07
C THR A 254 -16.50 -4.07 -13.24
N GLU A 255 -16.10 -4.87 -14.23
CA GLU A 255 -15.49 -4.40 -15.49
C GLU A 255 -16.38 -3.40 -16.24
#